data_13ee9a51922e106f53120904b759be73
#
_entry.id   13ee9a51922e106f53120904b759be73
#
_cell.length_a   1.000
_cell.length_b   1.000
_cell.length_c   1.000
_cell.angle_alpha   90.00
_cell.angle_beta   90.00
_cell.angle_gamma   90.00
#
_symmetry.space_group_name_H-M   'P 1'
#
loop_
_entity.id
_entity.type
_entity.pdbx_description
1 polymer ?
#
loop_
_entity_poly.entity_id
_entity_poly.type
_entity_poly.pdbx_seq_one_letter_code
_entity_poly.pdbx_strand_id
1 'polypeptide(L)'
;MRVFIITGISGSGKSVALNAIEDAGYDCVDNLPVDFIHDLVQSLGKQGREKLAVAVDARRGQSIKELPAIIEQLKQHHDVRV
;
A
#
# COMPACT_ATOMS: atom_id res chain seq x y z
N MET A 1 -3.38 2.98 11.92
CA MET A 1 -3.10 1.84 11.03
C MET A 1 -1.68 1.96 10.48
N ARG A 2 -0.98 0.87 10.37
CA ARG A 2 0.32 0.83 9.70
C ARG A 2 0.13 0.46 8.25
N VAL A 3 0.67 1.27 7.36
CA VAL A 3 0.54 1.08 5.92
C VAL A 3 1.93 1.03 5.29
N PHE A 4 2.24 -0.06 4.60
CA PHE A 4 3.42 -0.15 3.75
C PHE A 4 3.02 0.01 2.30
N ILE A 5 3.72 0.88 1.59
CA ILE A 5 3.52 1.08 0.16
C ILE A 5 4.78 0.63 -0.57
N ILE A 6 4.63 -0.37 -1.42
CA ILE A 6 5.74 -0.98 -2.14
C ILE A 6 5.69 -0.52 -3.59
N THR A 7 6.75 0.16 -4.02
CA THR A 7 6.87 0.66 -5.39
C THR A 7 8.21 0.24 -5.98
N GLY A 8 8.29 0.25 -7.29
CA GLY A 8 9.58 0.06 -7.98
C GLY A 8 10.11 -1.35 -8.00
N ILE A 9 9.39 -2.32 -7.47
CA ILE A 9 9.79 -3.73 -7.48
C ILE A 9 8.91 -4.47 -8.47
N SER A 10 9.52 -5.27 -9.34
CA SER A 10 8.79 -6.04 -10.33
C SER A 10 9.09 -7.53 -10.19
N GLY A 11 8.17 -8.36 -10.70
CA GLY A 11 8.36 -9.79 -10.80
C GLY A 11 8.46 -10.50 -9.46
N SER A 12 9.41 -11.42 -9.37
CA SER A 12 9.55 -12.31 -8.22
C SER A 12 9.95 -11.59 -6.94
N GLY A 13 10.65 -10.46 -7.06
CA GLY A 13 11.05 -9.68 -5.89
C GLY A 13 9.87 -9.14 -5.11
N LYS A 14 8.85 -8.69 -5.83
CA LYS A 14 7.62 -8.19 -5.20
C LYS A 14 6.90 -9.29 -4.45
N SER A 15 6.79 -10.47 -5.04
CA SER A 15 6.13 -11.60 -4.38
C SER A 15 6.84 -12.01 -3.11
N VAL A 16 8.17 -12.04 -3.12
CA VAL A 16 8.96 -12.38 -1.93
C VAL A 16 8.71 -11.35 -0.81
N ALA A 17 8.73 -10.06 -1.17
CA ALA A 17 8.50 -9.00 -0.20
C ALA A 17 7.09 -9.08 0.40
N LEU A 18 6.07 -9.30 -0.43
CA LEU A 18 4.69 -9.41 0.05
C LEU A 18 4.49 -10.61 0.95
N ASN A 19 5.11 -11.75 0.62
CA ASN A 19 5.00 -12.95 1.45
C ASN A 19 5.61 -12.72 2.84
N ALA A 20 6.75 -12.06 2.90
CA ALA A 20 7.40 -11.76 4.16
C ALA A 20 6.54 -10.83 5.03
N ILE A 21 5.92 -9.83 4.41
CA ILE A 21 5.07 -8.87 5.11
C ILE A 21 3.77 -9.55 5.57
N GLU A 22 3.21 -10.43 4.74
CA GLU A 22 2.02 -11.19 5.11
C GLU A 22 2.30 -12.09 6.31
N ASP A 23 3.46 -12.73 6.35
CA ASP A 23 3.87 -13.55 7.49
C ASP A 23 3.99 -12.74 8.78
N ALA A 24 4.24 -11.44 8.66
CA ALA A 24 4.28 -10.52 9.80
C ALA A 24 2.89 -10.04 10.24
N GLY A 25 1.84 -10.55 9.62
CA GLY A 25 0.46 -10.23 10.02
C GLY A 25 -0.19 -9.09 9.27
N TYR A 26 0.37 -8.69 8.13
CA TYR A 26 -0.19 -7.62 7.31
C TYR A 26 -1.19 -8.16 6.29
N ASP A 27 -2.24 -7.40 6.03
CA ASP A 27 -3.09 -7.64 4.87
C ASP A 27 -2.38 -7.11 3.64
N CYS A 28 -2.17 -7.95 2.63
CA CYS A 28 -1.43 -7.58 1.43
C CYS A 28 -2.33 -7.47 0.23
N VAL A 29 -2.17 -6.39 -0.52
CA VAL A 29 -2.88 -6.17 -1.78
C VAL A 29 -1.86 -5.90 -2.87
N ASP A 30 -1.93 -6.65 -3.96
CA ASP A 30 -1.03 -6.50 -5.09
C ASP A 30 -1.76 -5.78 -6.24
N ASN A 31 -1.00 -5.01 -7.02
CA ASN A 31 -1.50 -4.31 -8.20
C ASN A 31 -2.66 -3.35 -7.92
N LEU A 32 -2.66 -2.72 -6.76
CA LEU A 32 -3.70 -1.75 -6.45
C LEU A 32 -3.43 -0.43 -7.17
N PRO A 33 -4.40 0.11 -7.92
CA PRO A 33 -4.27 1.46 -8.45
C PRO A 33 -4.16 2.48 -7.33
N VAL A 34 -3.32 3.50 -7.55
CA VAL A 34 -3.05 4.53 -6.54
C VAL A 34 -4.34 5.19 -6.06
N ASP A 35 -5.29 5.40 -6.96
CA ASP A 35 -6.55 6.07 -6.65
C ASP A 35 -7.39 5.32 -5.61
N PHE A 36 -7.17 4.02 -5.44
CA PHE A 36 -7.96 3.21 -4.52
C PHE A 36 -7.30 3.02 -3.15
N ILE A 37 -6.08 3.52 -2.96
CA ILE A 37 -5.36 3.33 -1.69
C ILE A 37 -6.13 3.95 -0.53
N HIS A 38 -6.59 5.17 -0.69
CA HIS A 38 -7.31 5.89 0.36
C HIS A 38 -8.59 5.17 0.76
N ASP A 39 -9.37 4.74 -0.23
CA ASP A 39 -10.63 4.03 0.02
C ASP A 39 -10.37 2.69 0.71
N LEU A 40 -9.33 1.98 0.30
CA LEU A 40 -8.97 0.71 0.90
C LEU A 40 -8.57 0.88 2.36
N VAL A 41 -7.75 1.88 2.66
CA VAL A 41 -7.31 2.17 4.02
C VAL A 41 -8.51 2.49 4.91
N GLN A 42 -9.43 3.31 4.43
CA GLN A 42 -10.63 3.63 5.18
C GLN A 42 -11.50 2.41 5.43
N SER A 43 -11.70 1.58 4.40
CA SER A 43 -12.53 0.40 4.51
C SER A 43 -11.96 -0.59 5.52
N LEU A 44 -10.67 -0.86 5.47
CA LEU A 44 -10.02 -1.77 6.39
C LEU A 44 -9.98 -1.22 7.81
N GLY A 45 -9.81 0.08 7.95
CA GLY A 45 -9.87 0.73 9.25
C GLY A 45 -11.22 0.54 9.93
N LYS A 46 -12.31 0.60 9.18
CA LYS A 46 -13.65 0.36 9.69
C LYS A 46 -13.85 -1.09 10.12
N GLN A 47 -13.12 -2.01 9.52
CA GLN A 47 -13.17 -3.42 9.87
C GLN A 47 -12.27 -3.79 11.05
N GLY A 48 -11.57 -2.82 11.61
CA GLY A 48 -10.66 -3.05 12.71
C GLY A 48 -9.29 -3.58 12.32
N ARG A 49 -8.94 -3.52 11.04
CA ARG A 49 -7.62 -3.93 10.57
C ARG A 49 -6.59 -2.88 10.95
N GLU A 50 -5.40 -3.33 11.34
CA GLU A 50 -4.36 -2.44 11.85
C GLU A 50 -3.11 -2.39 10.95
N LYS A 51 -2.95 -3.34 10.06
CA LYS A 51 -1.74 -3.47 9.23
C LYS A 51 -2.11 -3.75 7.79
N LEU A 52 -1.60 -2.94 6.89
CA LEU A 52 -1.87 -3.07 5.46
C LEU A 52 -0.58 -2.88 4.66
N ALA A 53 -0.37 -3.73 3.67
CA ALA A 53 0.71 -3.57 2.70
C ALA A 53 0.11 -3.52 1.30
N VAL A 54 0.48 -2.51 0.54
CA VAL A 54 -0.03 -2.29 -0.81
C VAL A 54 1.13 -2.26 -1.79
N ALA A 55 1.07 -3.08 -2.82
CA ALA A 55 2.01 -3.01 -3.93
C ALA A 55 1.37 -2.24 -5.08
N VAL A 56 2.01 -1.16 -5.49
CA VAL A 56 1.53 -0.28 -6.53
C VAL A 56 2.26 -0.60 -7.84
N ASP A 57 1.50 -0.69 -8.93
CA ASP A 57 2.09 -0.93 -10.25
C ASP A 57 2.67 0.36 -10.80
N ALA A 58 4.00 0.42 -10.87
CA ALA A 58 4.72 1.58 -11.36
C ALA A 58 4.62 1.80 -12.86
N ARG A 59 4.08 0.83 -13.61
CA ARG A 59 3.98 0.94 -15.07
C ARG A 59 2.91 1.93 -15.52
N ARG A 60 1.97 2.25 -14.65
CA ARG A 60 0.91 3.22 -14.96
C ARG A 60 1.36 4.60 -14.51
N GLY A 61 2.12 5.28 -15.37
CA GLY A 61 2.79 6.52 -15.03
C GLY A 61 1.89 7.65 -14.52
N GLN A 62 0.60 7.66 -14.89
CA GLN A 62 -0.30 8.70 -14.45
C GLN A 62 -0.64 8.60 -12.96
N SER A 63 -0.82 7.38 -12.48
CA SER A 63 -1.18 7.16 -11.07
C SER A 63 -0.02 7.45 -10.12
N ILE A 64 1.21 7.24 -10.55
CA ILE A 64 2.39 7.44 -9.73
C ILE A 64 2.61 8.90 -9.36
N LYS A 65 2.21 9.82 -10.23
CA LYS A 65 2.34 11.25 -9.95
C LYS A 65 1.50 11.69 -8.75
N GLU A 66 0.42 11.00 -8.46
CA GLU A 66 -0.46 11.30 -7.35
C GLU A 66 -0.02 10.65 -6.05
N LEU A 67 0.86 9.66 -6.13
CA LEU A 67 1.27 8.88 -4.97
C LEU A 67 1.86 9.73 -3.84
N PRO A 68 2.75 10.69 -4.08
CA PRO A 68 3.27 11.51 -2.98
C PRO A 68 2.18 12.26 -2.22
N ALA A 69 1.19 12.80 -2.92
CA ALA A 69 0.09 13.51 -2.28
C ALA A 69 -0.77 12.58 -1.44
N ILE A 70 -1.02 11.38 -1.94
CA ILE A 70 -1.79 10.37 -1.21
C ILE A 70 -1.04 9.93 0.05
N ILE A 71 0.26 9.71 -0.06
CA ILE A 71 1.09 9.34 1.08
C ILE A 71 1.05 10.43 2.15
N GLU A 72 1.16 11.70 1.75
CA GLU A 72 1.08 12.81 2.70
C GLU A 72 -0.26 12.86 3.43
N GLN A 73 -1.36 12.63 2.72
CA GLN A 73 -2.68 12.59 3.34
C GLN A 73 -2.80 11.45 4.33
N LEU A 74 -2.30 10.27 3.96
CA LEU A 74 -2.35 9.11 4.83
C LEU A 74 -1.48 9.28 6.07
N LYS A 75 -0.33 9.93 5.95
CA LYS A 75 0.56 10.16 7.08
C LYS A 75 -0.05 11.02 8.16
N GLN A 76 -1.03 11.83 7.85
CA GLN A 76 -1.70 12.66 8.82
C GLN A 76 -2.54 11.84 9.81
N HIS A 77 -2.97 10.65 9.42
CA HIS A 77 -3.86 9.81 10.21
C HIS A 77 -3.30 8.40 10.47
N HIS A 78 -2.25 8.01 9.76
CA HIS A 78 -1.72 6.65 9.80
C HIS A 78 -0.20 6.65 9.78
N ASP A 79 0.40 5.56 10.24
CA ASP A 79 1.84 5.35 10.12
C ASP A 79 2.12 4.73 8.75
N VAL A 80 2.61 5.54 7.82
CA VAL A 80 2.84 5.14 6.43
C VAL A 80 4.34 5.04 6.17
N ARG A 81 4.75 3.92 5.56
CA ARG A 81 6.13 3.70 5.14
C ARG A 81 6.16 3.25 3.68
N VAL A 82 7.17 3.69 3.00
CA VAL A 82 7.34 3.40 1.56
C VAL A 82 8.55 2.52 1.32
#